data_cf0384f6c4dbbfe0b6715f297782c15a
#
_entry.id   cf0384f6c4dbbfe0b6715f297782c15a
#
_cell.length_a   1.000
_cell.length_b   1.000
_cell.length_c   1.000
_cell.angle_alpha   90.00
_cell.angle_beta   90.00
_cell.angle_gamma   90.00
#
_symmetry.space_group_name_H-M   'P 1'
#
loop_
_entity.id
_entity.type
_entity.pdbx_description
1 polymer ?
#
loop_
_entity_poly.entity_id
_entity_poly.type
_entity_poly.pdbx_seq_one_letter_code
_entity_poly.pdbx_strand_id
1 'polypeptide(L)'
;MTVTIDQAMRGAMRYADNEVIPHLPGGKGIGAGIMLALIMEGSREKILALRENPAFKMMQIFDDAGNIDLDKLYNAARPRFENKLTVSVPLLGDMRFDQNDIDKLYRYIQEA
;
A
#
# COMPACT_ATOMS: atom_id res chain seq x y z
N MET A 1 -3.82 -15.96 -0.09
CA MET A 1 -2.83 -15.72 -1.14
C MET A 1 -1.58 -15.11 -0.53
N THR A 2 -0.44 -15.70 -0.79
CA THR A 2 0.84 -15.20 -0.30
C THR A 2 1.56 -14.46 -1.42
N VAL A 3 2.05 -13.26 -1.14
CA VAL A 3 2.75 -12.43 -2.12
C VAL A 3 4.12 -12.01 -1.56
N THR A 4 5.06 -11.75 -2.46
CA THR A 4 6.35 -11.18 -2.07
C THR A 4 6.19 -9.69 -1.75
N ILE A 5 7.14 -9.13 -1.01
CA ILE A 5 7.16 -7.68 -0.78
C ILE A 5 7.28 -6.92 -2.10
N ASP A 6 8.09 -7.42 -3.04
CA ASP A 6 8.24 -6.80 -4.35
C ASP A 6 6.93 -6.79 -5.15
N GLN A 7 6.17 -7.88 -5.10
CA GLN A 7 4.85 -7.94 -5.73
C GLN A 7 3.89 -6.94 -5.07
N ALA A 8 3.88 -6.87 -3.75
CA ALA A 8 3.04 -5.91 -3.03
C ALA A 8 3.38 -4.47 -3.41
N MET A 9 4.67 -4.15 -3.50
CA MET A 9 5.12 -2.82 -3.91
C MET A 9 4.74 -2.51 -5.36
N ARG A 10 4.89 -3.46 -6.28
CA ARG A 10 4.47 -3.27 -7.68
C ARG A 10 2.99 -3.00 -7.79
N GLY A 11 2.17 -3.77 -7.07
CA GLY A 11 0.72 -3.58 -7.06
C GLY A 11 0.33 -2.22 -6.50
N ALA A 12 0.95 -1.81 -5.41
CA ALA A 12 0.71 -0.49 -4.81
C ALA A 12 1.12 0.65 -5.75
N MET A 13 2.22 0.51 -6.47
CA MET A 13 2.63 1.51 -7.46
C MET A 13 1.67 1.61 -8.64
N ARG A 14 1.19 0.47 -9.14
CA ARG A 14 0.19 0.46 -10.21
C ARG A 14 -1.12 1.09 -9.74
N TYR A 15 -1.55 0.79 -8.53
CA TYR A 15 -2.72 1.44 -7.94
C TYR A 15 -2.54 2.95 -7.91
N ALA A 16 -1.40 3.42 -7.42
CA ALA A 16 -1.13 4.85 -7.33
C ALA A 16 -1.09 5.52 -8.71
N ASP A 17 -0.46 4.89 -9.69
CA ASP A 17 -0.39 5.41 -11.06
C ASP A 17 -1.77 5.54 -11.71
N ASN A 18 -2.65 4.58 -11.49
CA ASN A 18 -3.94 4.53 -12.18
C ASN A 18 -5.08 5.19 -11.42
N GLU A 19 -5.05 5.15 -10.08
CA GLU A 19 -6.17 5.58 -9.24
C GLU A 19 -5.89 6.84 -8.43
N VAL A 20 -4.64 7.20 -8.22
CA VAL A 20 -4.25 8.33 -7.37
C VAL A 20 -3.70 9.49 -8.18
N ILE A 21 -2.63 9.26 -8.94
CA ILE A 21 -1.93 10.32 -9.68
C ILE A 21 -2.83 11.08 -10.65
N PRO A 22 -3.74 10.42 -11.43
CA PRO A 22 -4.61 11.14 -12.36
C PRO A 22 -5.55 12.16 -11.70
N HIS A 23 -5.81 11.99 -10.40
CA HIS A 23 -6.68 12.88 -9.63
C HIS A 23 -5.93 13.97 -8.87
N LEU A 24 -4.60 13.99 -8.95
CA LEU A 24 -3.79 15.02 -8.31
C LEU A 24 -3.73 16.28 -9.19
N PRO A 25 -3.56 17.47 -8.58
CA PRO A 25 -3.27 18.70 -9.35
C PRO A 25 -2.04 18.49 -10.23
N GLY A 26 -2.17 18.79 -11.53
CA GLY A 26 -1.09 18.55 -12.51
C GLY A 26 -1.08 17.17 -13.13
N GLY A 27 -1.89 16.23 -12.65
CA GLY A 27 -2.07 14.91 -13.25
C GLY A 27 -0.79 14.06 -13.30
N LYS A 28 -0.65 13.28 -14.38
CA LYS A 28 0.49 12.37 -14.58
C LYS A 28 1.76 13.07 -15.06
N GLY A 29 2.19 14.13 -14.39
CA GLY A 29 3.49 14.71 -14.67
C GLY A 29 4.63 13.75 -14.31
N ILE A 30 5.75 13.82 -15.06
CA ILE A 30 6.94 12.99 -14.78
C ILE A 30 7.41 13.18 -13.34
N GLY A 31 7.37 14.42 -12.84
CA GLY A 31 7.76 14.73 -11.47
C GLY A 31 6.93 14.01 -10.43
N ALA A 32 5.61 13.92 -10.62
CA ALA A 32 4.72 13.22 -9.70
C ALA A 32 5.05 11.71 -9.65
N GLY A 33 5.31 11.09 -10.80
CA GLY A 33 5.69 9.68 -10.88
C GLY A 33 7.01 9.39 -10.18
N ILE A 34 8.02 10.24 -10.38
CA ILE A 34 9.31 10.10 -9.73
C ILE A 34 9.18 10.25 -8.21
N MET A 35 8.43 11.25 -7.75
CA MET A 35 8.19 11.47 -6.32
C MET A 35 7.48 10.28 -5.68
N LEU A 36 6.47 9.74 -6.35
CA LEU A 36 5.76 8.57 -5.84
C LEU A 36 6.70 7.36 -5.74
N ALA A 37 7.55 7.15 -6.74
CA ALA A 37 8.53 6.07 -6.71
C ALA A 37 9.49 6.20 -5.51
N LEU A 38 9.95 7.42 -5.22
CA LEU A 38 10.81 7.68 -4.07
C LEU A 38 10.08 7.42 -2.74
N ILE A 39 8.82 7.82 -2.63
CA ILE A 39 8.00 7.58 -1.43
C ILE A 39 7.80 6.07 -1.24
N MET A 40 7.51 5.34 -2.30
CA MET A 40 7.32 3.90 -2.22
C MET A 40 8.61 3.18 -1.83
N GLU A 41 9.76 3.61 -2.33
CA GLU A 41 11.05 3.03 -1.96
C GLU A 41 11.35 3.26 -0.46
N GLY A 42 11.08 4.45 0.05
CA GLY A 42 11.19 4.72 1.48
C GLY A 42 10.21 3.92 2.33
N SER A 43 9.01 3.68 1.81
CA SER A 43 7.99 2.87 2.46
C SER A 43 8.39 1.38 2.54
N ARG A 44 9.19 0.89 1.60
CA ARG A 44 9.68 -0.48 1.60
C ARG A 44 10.43 -0.80 2.88
N GLU A 45 11.32 0.07 3.31
CA GLU A 45 12.08 -0.10 4.57
C GLU A 45 11.13 -0.18 5.78
N LYS A 46 10.09 0.65 5.80
CA LYS A 46 9.08 0.64 6.86
C LYS A 46 8.28 -0.66 6.86
N ILE A 47 7.91 -1.15 5.68
CA ILE A 47 7.22 -2.45 5.55
C ILE A 47 8.10 -3.58 6.06
N LEU A 48 9.37 -3.59 5.70
CA LEU A 48 10.33 -4.58 6.20
C LEU A 48 10.46 -4.52 7.72
N ALA A 49 10.44 -3.33 8.30
CA ALA A 49 10.49 -3.14 9.76
C ALA A 49 9.23 -3.69 10.45
N LEU A 50 8.07 -3.68 9.80
CA LEU A 50 6.84 -4.25 10.36
C LEU A 50 6.94 -5.76 10.63
N ARG A 51 7.86 -6.46 9.98
CA ARG A 51 8.11 -7.88 10.23
C ARG A 51 8.51 -8.14 11.68
N GLU A 52 9.11 -7.16 12.34
CA GLU A 52 9.50 -7.24 13.75
C GLU A 52 8.40 -6.77 14.71
N ASN A 53 7.30 -6.24 14.19
CA ASN A 53 6.20 -5.75 15.02
C ASN A 53 5.47 -6.94 15.68
N PRO A 54 5.34 -6.95 17.03
CA PRO A 54 4.71 -8.07 17.74
C PRO A 54 3.28 -8.36 17.29
N ALA A 55 2.49 -7.33 16.97
CA ALA A 55 1.11 -7.51 16.52
C ALA A 55 1.07 -8.26 15.19
N PHE A 56 1.93 -7.90 14.23
CA PHE A 56 2.00 -8.59 12.94
C PHE A 56 2.54 -10.01 13.07
N LYS A 57 3.47 -10.24 14.01
CA LYS A 57 3.93 -11.60 14.29
C LYS A 57 2.81 -12.48 14.87
N MET A 58 2.02 -11.94 15.79
CA MET A 58 0.88 -12.66 16.36
C MET A 58 -0.17 -13.00 15.31
N MET A 59 -0.41 -12.11 14.35
CA MET A 59 -1.37 -12.31 13.27
C MET A 59 -0.82 -13.19 12.15
N GLN A 60 0.47 -13.51 12.20
CA GLN A 60 1.15 -14.31 11.17
C GLN A 60 0.99 -13.73 9.76
N ILE A 61 1.05 -12.39 9.65
CA ILE A 61 0.93 -11.70 8.37
C ILE A 61 2.15 -11.97 7.49
N PHE A 62 3.34 -12.06 8.09
CA PHE A 62 4.56 -12.45 7.39
C PHE A 62 4.90 -13.90 7.68
N ASP A 63 5.27 -14.65 6.64
CA ASP A 63 5.75 -16.02 6.80
C ASP A 63 7.27 -16.06 7.11
N ASP A 64 7.83 -17.26 7.28
CA ASP A 64 9.26 -17.44 7.63
C ASP A 64 10.18 -16.94 6.50
N ALA A 65 9.72 -16.96 5.26
CA ALA A 65 10.46 -16.44 4.11
C ALA A 65 10.32 -14.91 3.97
N GLY A 66 9.50 -14.27 4.80
CA GLY A 66 9.27 -12.84 4.75
C GLY A 66 8.23 -12.41 3.72
N ASN A 67 7.47 -13.35 3.17
CA ASN A 67 6.35 -13.06 2.29
C ASN A 67 5.11 -12.65 3.08
N ILE A 68 4.19 -11.96 2.42
CA ILE A 68 2.99 -11.40 3.05
C ILE A 68 1.80 -12.31 2.76
N ASP A 69 1.05 -12.68 3.80
CA ASP A 69 -0.28 -13.25 3.64
C ASP A 69 -1.25 -12.10 3.33
N LEU A 70 -1.55 -11.92 2.05
CA LEU A 70 -2.33 -10.78 1.58
C LEU A 70 -3.75 -10.80 2.14
N ASP A 71 -4.37 -11.95 2.27
CA ASP A 71 -5.74 -12.06 2.79
C ASP A 71 -5.80 -11.68 4.27
N LYS A 72 -4.83 -12.09 5.06
CA LYS A 72 -4.74 -11.68 6.47
C LYS A 72 -4.53 -10.18 6.60
N LEU A 73 -3.65 -9.61 5.78
CA LEU A 73 -3.42 -8.18 5.78
C LEU A 73 -4.68 -7.41 5.36
N TYR A 74 -5.35 -7.85 4.30
CA TYR A 74 -6.59 -7.26 3.82
C TYR A 74 -7.68 -7.29 4.90
N ASN A 75 -7.90 -8.45 5.53
CA ASN A 75 -8.91 -8.61 6.56
C ASN A 75 -8.61 -7.78 7.82
N ALA A 76 -7.34 -7.57 8.14
CA ALA A 76 -6.92 -6.74 9.26
C ALA A 76 -7.04 -5.24 8.94
N ALA A 77 -6.75 -4.85 7.70
CA ALA A 77 -6.75 -3.44 7.31
C ALA A 77 -8.15 -2.91 7.01
N ARG A 78 -9.01 -3.69 6.35
CA ARG A 78 -10.30 -3.23 5.85
C ARG A 78 -11.21 -2.60 6.91
N PRO A 79 -11.37 -3.16 8.13
CA PRO A 79 -12.20 -2.54 9.15
C PRO A 79 -11.70 -1.16 9.60
N ARG A 80 -10.41 -0.91 9.51
CA ARG A 80 -9.82 0.39 9.90
C ARG A 80 -10.18 1.52 8.94
N PHE A 81 -10.63 1.18 7.72
CA PHE A 81 -11.06 2.13 6.69
C PHE A 81 -12.57 2.20 6.53
N GLU A 82 -13.33 1.69 7.49
CA GLU A 82 -14.80 1.75 7.51
C GLU A 82 -15.29 3.20 7.46
N ASN A 83 -14.63 4.09 8.21
CA ASN A 83 -14.78 5.53 8.06
C ASN A 83 -13.55 6.04 7.29
N LYS A 84 -13.77 6.89 6.28
CA LYS A 84 -12.67 7.43 5.48
C LYS A 84 -11.55 7.96 6.35
N LEU A 85 -10.35 7.41 6.19
CA LEU A 85 -9.16 7.90 6.86
C LEU A 85 -8.43 8.90 5.97
N THR A 86 -7.96 9.99 6.58
CA THR A 86 -7.07 10.94 5.93
C THR A 86 -5.63 10.53 6.22
N VAL A 87 -4.86 10.34 5.17
CA VAL A 87 -3.44 9.98 5.26
C VAL A 87 -2.63 11.13 4.68
N SER A 88 -1.69 11.67 5.46
CA SER A 88 -0.76 12.67 4.95
C SER A 88 0.35 11.99 4.17
N VAL A 89 0.43 12.31 2.88
CA VAL A 89 1.48 11.81 2.00
C VAL A 89 2.48 12.93 1.78
N PRO A 90 3.76 12.75 2.14
CA PRO A 90 4.78 13.78 1.93
C PRO A 90 4.76 14.27 0.47
N LEU A 91 4.77 15.59 0.27
CA LEU A 91 4.80 16.28 -1.02
C LEU A 91 3.49 16.19 -1.84
N LEU A 92 2.59 15.25 -1.54
CA LEU A 92 1.32 15.09 -2.25
C LEU A 92 0.12 15.64 -1.47
N GLY A 93 0.30 15.97 -0.18
CA GLY A 93 -0.77 16.47 0.67
C GLY A 93 -1.61 15.37 1.31
N ASP A 94 -2.79 15.75 1.81
CA ASP A 94 -3.68 14.82 2.49
C ASP A 94 -4.51 14.04 1.47
N MET A 95 -4.57 12.73 1.65
CA MET A 95 -5.36 11.82 0.82
C MET A 95 -6.34 11.06 1.70
N ARG A 96 -7.56 10.84 1.19
CA ARG A 96 -8.60 10.09 1.87
C ARG A 96 -8.72 8.71 1.26
N PHE A 97 -8.74 7.70 2.13
CA PHE A 97 -8.92 6.31 1.75
C PHE A 97 -10.14 5.73 2.47
N ASP A 98 -10.91 4.92 1.75
CA ASP A 98 -12.03 4.17 2.30
C ASP A 98 -11.88 2.67 1.94
N GLN A 99 -12.90 1.89 2.29
CA GLN A 99 -12.86 0.44 2.00
C GLN A 99 -12.83 0.13 0.52
N ASN A 100 -13.42 0.97 -0.34
CA ASN A 100 -13.34 0.78 -1.79
C ASN A 100 -11.90 0.91 -2.29
N ASP A 101 -11.14 1.84 -1.74
CA ASP A 101 -9.73 2.01 -2.09
C ASP A 101 -8.90 0.80 -1.64
N ILE A 102 -9.18 0.27 -0.45
CA ILE A 102 -8.51 -0.94 0.05
C ILE A 102 -8.85 -2.14 -0.84
N ASP A 103 -10.09 -2.29 -1.27
CA ASP A 103 -10.52 -3.37 -2.16
C ASP A 103 -9.81 -3.28 -3.52
N LYS A 104 -9.67 -2.07 -4.06
CA LYS A 104 -8.92 -1.84 -5.30
C LYS A 104 -7.44 -2.16 -5.13
N LEU A 105 -6.83 -1.66 -4.07
CA LEU A 105 -5.42 -1.92 -3.76
C LEU A 105 -5.15 -3.44 -3.65
N TYR A 106 -6.01 -4.17 -2.98
CA TYR A 106 -5.94 -5.62 -2.87
C TYR A 106 -5.90 -6.29 -4.26
N ARG A 107 -6.79 -5.89 -5.18
CA ARG A 107 -6.82 -6.43 -6.53
C ARG A 107 -5.55 -6.10 -7.32
N TYR A 108 -5.07 -4.87 -7.22
CA TYR A 108 -3.83 -4.48 -7.89
C TYR A 108 -2.64 -5.31 -7.43
N ILE A 109 -2.58 -5.61 -6.13
CA ILE A 109 -1.51 -6.45 -5.59
C ILE A 109 -1.66 -7.90 -6.04
N GLN A 110 -2.89 -8.44 -6.06
CA GLN A 110 -3.14 -9.80 -6.55
C GLN A 110 -2.68 -9.98 -8.00
N GLU A 111 -2.90 -8.97 -8.84
CA GLU A 111 -2.63 -9.01 -10.29
C GLU A 111 -1.21 -8.57 -10.65
N ALA A 112 -0.45 -8.13 -9.69
CA ALA A 112 0.90 -7.62 -9.93
C ALA A 112 1.93 -8.72 -10.24
#